data_84e26881c4a475629909c8a6b2bc6f1a
#
_entry.id   84e26881c4a475629909c8a6b2bc6f1a
#
_cell.length_a   1.000
_cell.length_b   1.000
_cell.length_c   1.000
_cell.angle_alpha   90.00
_cell.angle_beta   90.00
_cell.angle_gamma   90.00
#
_symmetry.space_group_name_H-M   'P 1'
#
loop_
_entity.id
_entity.type
_entity.pdbx_description
1 polymer ?
#
loop_
_entity_poly.entity_id
_entity_poly.type
_entity_poly.pdbx_seq_one_letter_code
_entity_poly.pdbx_strand_id
1 'polypeptide(L)'
;MNMIHISPIAATEGLFAGAARTLASGAPLILYGPFFEEDTVTAPSNIAFDESLRERNSEWGLRQVGWLDALAGKTGLSRSARHEMPANNLVLVYRKG
;
A
#
# COMPACT_ATOMS: atom_id res chain seq x y z
N MET A 1 -8.94 8.02 -1.46
CA MET A 1 -7.67 7.24 -1.46
C MET A 1 -7.43 6.66 -0.07
N ASN A 2 -6.80 5.52 -0.02
CA ASN A 2 -6.57 4.80 1.23
C ASN A 2 -5.12 4.93 1.67
N MET A 3 -4.89 5.26 2.94
CA MET A 3 -3.57 5.31 3.55
C MET A 3 -3.45 4.14 4.53
N ILE A 4 -2.55 3.19 4.23
CA ILE A 4 -2.46 1.92 4.96
C ILE A 4 -1.32 1.82 5.97
N HIS A 5 -0.42 2.81 5.99
CA HIS A 5 0.74 2.81 6.89
C HIS A 5 0.39 3.11 8.35
N ILE A 6 -0.80 3.62 8.61
CA ILE A 6 -1.32 3.92 9.96
C ILE A 6 -2.42 2.90 10.32
N SER A 7 -2.20 1.65 9.99
CA SER A 7 -3.14 0.56 10.28
C SER A 7 -2.41 -0.78 10.34
N PRO A 8 -2.99 -1.77 11.06
CA PRO A 8 -2.41 -3.12 11.10
C PRO A 8 -2.41 -3.79 9.72
N ILE A 9 -1.51 -4.75 9.55
CA ILE A 9 -1.44 -5.57 8.33
C ILE A 9 -2.79 -6.25 8.04
N ALA A 10 -3.48 -6.75 9.06
CA ALA A 10 -4.78 -7.36 8.89
C ALA A 10 -5.83 -6.42 8.28
N ALA A 11 -5.75 -5.11 8.57
CA ALA A 11 -6.64 -4.12 7.97
C ALA A 11 -6.36 -3.95 6.47
N THR A 12 -5.11 -4.01 6.05
CA THR A 12 -4.74 -3.96 4.63
C THR A 12 -5.24 -5.22 3.91
N GLU A 13 -5.06 -6.39 4.50
CA GLU A 13 -5.59 -7.64 3.96
C GLU A 13 -7.12 -7.57 3.81
N GLY A 14 -7.80 -7.04 4.80
CA GLY A 14 -9.26 -6.83 4.77
C GLY A 14 -9.69 -5.83 3.69
N LEU A 15 -8.90 -4.77 3.47
CA LEU A 15 -9.15 -3.79 2.42
C LEU A 15 -9.11 -4.44 1.03
N PHE A 16 -8.09 -5.24 0.74
CA PHE A 16 -7.98 -5.93 -0.55
C PHE A 16 -9.08 -6.98 -0.73
N ALA A 17 -9.37 -7.75 0.30
CA ALA A 17 -10.45 -8.75 0.25
C ALA A 17 -11.81 -8.06 0.05
N GLY A 18 -12.06 -6.95 0.73
CA GLY A 18 -13.29 -6.17 0.57
C GLY A 18 -13.43 -5.57 -0.82
N ALA A 19 -12.33 -5.02 -1.36
CA ALA A 19 -12.30 -4.50 -2.72
C ALA A 19 -12.60 -5.60 -3.76
N ALA A 20 -12.02 -6.79 -3.57
CA ALA A 20 -12.27 -7.92 -4.44
C ALA A 20 -13.74 -8.32 -4.50
N ARG A 21 -14.46 -8.19 -3.37
CA ARG A 21 -15.88 -8.51 -3.30
C ARG A 21 -16.81 -7.42 -3.84
N THR A 22 -16.42 -6.16 -3.68
CA THR A 22 -17.34 -5.03 -3.89
C THR A 22 -17.07 -4.25 -5.16
N LEU A 23 -15.83 -4.25 -5.67
CA LEU A 23 -15.50 -3.53 -6.88
C LEU A 23 -15.98 -4.27 -8.13
N ALA A 24 -16.50 -3.52 -9.10
CA ALA A 24 -16.77 -4.04 -10.42
C ALA A 24 -15.44 -4.33 -11.15
N SER A 25 -15.48 -5.23 -12.13
CA SER A 25 -14.32 -5.52 -12.99
C SER A 25 -13.75 -4.24 -13.60
N GLY A 26 -12.45 -4.04 -13.49
CA GLY A 26 -11.75 -2.85 -13.95
C GLY A 26 -11.80 -1.64 -13.01
N ALA A 27 -12.61 -1.67 -11.96
CA ALA A 27 -12.69 -0.57 -10.99
C ALA A 27 -11.42 -0.48 -10.14
N PRO A 28 -10.98 0.75 -9.78
CA PRO A 28 -9.73 0.95 -9.07
C PRO A 28 -9.84 0.87 -7.55
N LEU A 29 -8.81 0.34 -6.91
CA LEU A 29 -8.48 0.56 -5.51
C LEU A 29 -7.22 1.43 -5.50
N ILE A 30 -7.29 2.59 -4.83
CA ILE A 30 -6.20 3.57 -4.84
C ILE A 30 -5.59 3.68 -3.45
N LEU A 31 -4.27 3.49 -3.37
CA LEU A 31 -3.48 3.66 -2.15
C LEU A 31 -2.58 4.88 -2.30
N TYR A 32 -2.47 5.66 -1.23
CA TYR A 32 -1.60 6.84 -1.17
C TYR A 32 -0.76 6.80 0.10
N GLY A 33 0.51 7.12 -0.03
CA GLY A 33 1.39 7.29 1.11
C GLY A 33 2.84 6.94 0.80
N PRO A 34 3.68 6.87 1.83
CA PRO A 34 5.04 6.36 1.70
C PRO A 34 5.03 4.83 1.69
N PHE A 35 5.86 4.24 0.82
CA PHE A 35 6.01 2.79 0.71
C PHE A 35 7.48 2.43 0.59
N PHE A 36 7.82 1.19 0.96
CA PHE A 36 9.11 0.61 0.62
C PHE A 36 9.03 -0.10 -0.74
N GLU A 37 10.07 0.09 -1.55
CA GLU A 37 10.22 -0.60 -2.84
C GLU A 37 11.54 -1.37 -2.83
N GLU A 38 11.50 -2.63 -3.29
CA GLU A 38 12.63 -3.56 -3.21
C GLU A 38 13.87 -3.07 -3.96
N ASP A 39 13.69 -2.52 -5.15
CA ASP A 39 14.78 -2.08 -6.02
C ASP A 39 15.13 -0.60 -5.88
N THR A 40 14.59 0.08 -4.89
CA THR A 40 14.76 1.52 -4.70
C THR A 40 15.28 1.81 -3.30
N VAL A 41 16.31 2.65 -3.22
CA VAL A 41 16.80 3.13 -1.92
C VAL A 41 15.72 3.98 -1.27
N THR A 42 15.30 3.59 -0.07
CA THR A 42 14.29 4.32 0.68
C THR A 42 14.84 5.64 1.19
N ALA A 43 14.11 6.73 0.98
CA ALA A 43 14.50 8.04 1.48
C ALA A 43 14.66 8.02 3.02
N PRO A 44 15.71 8.65 3.59
CA PRO A 44 15.91 8.65 5.03
C PRO A 44 14.71 9.17 5.82
N SER A 45 13.97 10.13 5.29
CA SER A 45 12.75 10.64 5.92
C SER A 45 11.65 9.57 6.04
N ASN A 46 11.54 8.68 5.06
CA ASN A 46 10.58 7.57 5.12
C ASN A 46 11.01 6.50 6.11
N ILE A 47 12.31 6.23 6.22
CA ILE A 47 12.84 5.30 7.23
C ILE A 47 12.54 5.83 8.64
N ALA A 48 12.81 7.11 8.90
CA ALA A 48 12.53 7.74 10.17
C ALA A 48 11.02 7.75 10.48
N PHE A 49 10.19 7.99 9.49
CA PHE A 49 8.74 7.97 9.64
C PHE A 49 8.23 6.56 9.99
N ASP A 50 8.72 5.54 9.31
CA ASP A 50 8.39 4.15 9.62
C ASP A 50 8.75 3.79 11.07
N GLU A 51 9.94 4.15 11.51
CA GLU A 51 10.38 3.93 12.91
C GLU A 51 9.46 4.65 13.89
N SER A 52 9.10 5.90 13.61
CA SER A 52 8.17 6.67 14.45
C SER A 52 6.80 6.04 14.56
N LEU A 53 6.27 5.50 13.46
CA LEU A 53 4.98 4.79 13.45
C LEU A 53 5.05 3.52 14.31
N ARG A 54 6.12 2.74 14.17
CA ARG A 54 6.31 1.50 14.92
C ARG A 54 6.48 1.74 16.41
N GLU A 55 7.05 2.88 16.81
CA GLU A 55 7.14 3.29 18.20
C GLU A 55 5.77 3.61 18.81
N ARG A 56 4.86 4.18 18.01
CA ARG A 56 3.50 4.50 18.44
C ARG A 56 2.62 3.25 18.50
N ASN A 57 2.78 2.36 17.52
CA ASN A 57 2.05 1.11 17.44
C ASN A 57 2.87 0.13 16.61
N SER A 58 3.23 -1.00 17.20
CA SER A 58 4.09 -2.00 16.53
C SER A 58 3.46 -2.61 15.27
N GLU A 59 2.15 -2.50 15.11
CA GLU A 59 1.44 -3.00 13.93
C GLU A 59 1.40 -1.99 12.77
N TRP A 60 1.79 -0.74 13.03
CA TRP A 60 1.86 0.30 12.00
C TRP A 60 3.22 0.27 11.31
N GLY A 61 3.31 0.95 10.18
CA GLY A 61 4.55 1.11 9.44
C GLY A 61 4.31 1.11 7.94
N LEU A 62 5.37 1.49 7.21
CA LEU A 62 5.35 1.47 5.75
C LEU A 62 5.30 0.03 5.25
N ARG A 63 4.53 -0.18 4.18
CA ARG A 63 4.40 -1.50 3.55
C ARG A 63 5.27 -1.60 2.32
N GLN A 64 5.74 -2.81 2.03
CA GLN A 64 6.48 -3.13 0.81
C GLN A 64 5.52 -3.18 -0.38
N VAL A 65 5.87 -2.52 -1.48
CA VAL A 65 5.05 -2.58 -2.71
C VAL A 65 4.96 -4.02 -3.23
N GLY A 66 6.04 -4.78 -3.17
CA GLY A 66 6.03 -6.19 -3.58
C GLY A 66 5.07 -7.05 -2.79
N TRP A 67 4.95 -6.81 -1.48
CA TRP A 67 3.98 -7.52 -0.64
C TRP A 67 2.54 -7.16 -1.02
N LEU A 68 2.29 -5.88 -1.31
CA LEU A 68 0.97 -5.42 -1.77
C LEU A 68 0.60 -6.03 -3.12
N ASP A 69 1.55 -6.10 -4.05
CA ASP A 69 1.33 -6.72 -5.36
C ASP A 69 0.98 -8.21 -5.23
N ALA A 70 1.66 -8.92 -4.32
CA ALA A 70 1.36 -10.32 -4.04
C ALA A 70 -0.03 -10.49 -3.42
N LEU A 71 -0.40 -9.62 -2.48
CA LEU A 71 -1.72 -9.62 -1.85
C LEU A 71 -2.81 -9.32 -2.89
N ALA A 72 -2.58 -8.36 -3.78
CA ALA A 72 -3.48 -8.04 -4.88
C ALA A 72 -3.74 -9.27 -5.76
N GLY A 73 -2.67 -9.97 -6.14
CA GLY A 73 -2.79 -11.19 -6.96
C GLY A 73 -3.64 -12.26 -6.30
N LYS A 74 -3.51 -12.44 -4.99
CA LYS A 74 -4.33 -13.40 -4.23
C LYS A 74 -5.81 -13.05 -4.18
N THR A 75 -6.13 -11.77 -4.31
CA THR A 75 -7.52 -11.28 -4.22
C THR A 75 -8.13 -10.94 -5.58
N GLY A 76 -7.43 -11.19 -6.67
CA GLY A 76 -7.93 -10.95 -8.02
C GLY A 76 -7.77 -9.51 -8.50
N LEU A 77 -6.87 -8.74 -7.87
CA LEU A 77 -6.51 -7.41 -8.34
C LEU A 77 -5.09 -7.42 -8.91
N SER A 78 -4.79 -6.43 -9.74
CA SER A 78 -3.43 -6.21 -10.26
C SER A 78 -3.10 -4.73 -10.29
N ARG A 79 -1.84 -4.41 -10.05
CA ARG A 79 -1.40 -3.02 -10.10
C ARG A 79 -1.35 -2.54 -11.53
N SER A 80 -2.09 -1.45 -11.82
CA SER A 80 -2.17 -0.85 -13.14
C SER A 80 -1.34 0.43 -13.28
N ALA A 81 -1.02 1.10 -12.16
CA ALA A 81 -0.26 2.35 -12.19
C ALA A 81 0.48 2.60 -10.88
N ARG A 82 1.58 3.33 -11.00
CA ARG A 82 2.40 3.84 -9.91
C ARG A 82 2.77 5.27 -10.25
N HIS A 83 2.44 6.21 -9.36
CA HIS A 83 2.75 7.62 -9.55
C HIS A 83 3.60 8.14 -8.39
N GLU A 84 4.72 8.77 -8.71
CA GLU A 84 5.54 9.46 -7.73
C GLU A 84 4.89 10.78 -7.36
N MET A 85 4.81 11.04 -6.06
CA MET A 85 4.18 12.23 -5.50
C MET A 85 5.20 13.00 -4.65
N PRO A 86 4.94 14.29 -4.34
CA PRO A 86 5.83 15.06 -3.47
C PRO A 86 6.06 14.39 -2.11
N ALA A 87 7.20 14.72 -1.48
CA ALA A 87 7.59 14.23 -0.16
C ALA A 87 7.81 12.71 -0.10
N ASN A 88 8.28 12.11 -1.20
CA ASN A 88 8.57 10.68 -1.31
C ASN A 88 7.35 9.77 -1.08
N ASN A 89 6.17 10.26 -1.41
CA ASN A 89 4.95 9.47 -1.41
C ASN A 89 4.70 8.85 -2.79
N LEU A 90 3.88 7.80 -2.80
CA LEU A 90 3.42 7.15 -4.02
C LEU A 90 1.90 7.09 -4.04
N VAL A 91 1.35 7.12 -5.24
CA VAL A 91 -0.02 6.67 -5.50
C VAL A 91 0.09 5.34 -6.24
N LEU A 92 -0.51 4.29 -5.67
CA LEU A 92 -0.59 2.96 -6.28
C LEU A 92 -2.03 2.71 -6.67
N VAL A 93 -2.25 2.30 -7.91
CA VAL A 93 -3.58 1.98 -8.44
C VAL A 93 -3.65 0.49 -8.72
N TYR A 94 -4.57 -0.19 -8.05
CA TYR A 94 -4.88 -1.59 -8.29
C TYR A 94 -6.26 -1.68 -8.93
N ARG A 95 -6.42 -2.54 -9.93
CA ARG A 95 -7.71 -2.74 -10.58
C ARG A 95 -8.15 -4.18 -10.44
N LYS A 96 -9.44 -4.36 -10.24
CA LYS A 96 -10.04 -5.68 -10.22
C LYS A 96 -10.04 -6.28 -11.63
N GLY A 97 -9.58 -7.51 -11.70
CA GLY A 97 -9.58 -8.28 -12.93
C GLY A 97 -10.95 -8.78 -13.37
#